data_bf56d9cef27bbff075bf51bd6cfe5106
#
_entry.id   bf56d9cef27bbff075bf51bd6cfe5106
#
_cell.length_a   1.000
_cell.length_b   1.000
_cell.length_c   1.000
_cell.angle_alpha   90.00
_cell.angle_beta   90.00
_cell.angle_gamma   90.00
#
_symmetry.space_group_name_H-M   'P 1'
#
loop_
_entity.id
_entity.type
_entity.pdbx_description
1 polymer ?
#
loop_
_entity_poly.entity_id
_entity_poly.type
_entity_poly.pdbx_seq_one_letter_code
_entity_poly.pdbx_strand_id
1 'polypeptide(L)'
;MMDRKSLEIMAPAGNFACLRAAIQGGADSVYFGIGRLNMRSHSANNFNPGDLPEIVRQCRQAGVKTYLTLNISLYPEDLEDTRETLSAAKAAGVDAVIASDMAAIMYCRNIGLEVHISTQLSVSNVEALRFYARFADVVVLARELNLDQVATICRAVEEEQIKGPSGELVRIEMFAHGA
;
A
#
# COMPACT_ATOMS: atom_id res chain seq x y z
N MET A 1 12.22 19.93 -14.16
CA MET A 1 10.94 20.18 -13.48
C MET A 1 10.15 18.88 -13.58
N MET A 2 9.92 18.14 -12.49
CA MET A 2 9.14 16.91 -12.51
C MET A 2 7.71 17.25 -12.97
N ASP A 3 7.21 16.53 -13.96
CA ASP A 3 5.80 16.66 -14.36
C ASP A 3 4.96 16.07 -13.23
N ARG A 4 3.88 16.76 -12.79
CA ARG A 4 2.96 16.24 -11.77
C ARG A 4 2.40 14.85 -12.13
N LYS A 5 2.28 14.54 -13.40
CA LYS A 5 1.86 13.23 -13.91
C LYS A 5 2.82 12.09 -13.58
N SER A 6 4.04 12.39 -13.17
CA SER A 6 5.03 11.38 -12.74
C SER A 6 4.92 11.02 -11.26
N LEU A 7 4.10 11.73 -10.47
CA LEU A 7 3.91 11.49 -9.05
C LEU A 7 2.47 11.03 -8.79
N GLU A 8 2.34 9.93 -8.06
CA GLU A 8 1.06 9.43 -7.56
C GLU A 8 0.79 10.05 -6.18
N ILE A 9 -0.33 10.76 -6.03
CA ILE A 9 -0.77 11.33 -4.75
C ILE A 9 -1.79 10.38 -4.14
N MET A 10 -1.41 9.78 -3.01
CA MET A 10 -2.27 8.85 -2.27
C MET A 10 -2.88 9.52 -1.04
N ALA A 11 -4.19 9.36 -0.86
CA ALA A 11 -4.94 9.90 0.26
C ALA A 11 -5.54 8.82 1.16
N PRO A 12 -5.64 9.05 2.49
CA PRO A 12 -6.33 8.14 3.40
C PRO A 12 -7.85 8.21 3.25
N ALA A 13 -8.54 7.08 3.35
CA ALA A 13 -9.97 7.01 3.45
C ALA A 13 -10.39 6.09 4.60
N GLY A 14 -11.04 6.63 5.63
CA GLY A 14 -11.55 5.85 6.76
C GLY A 14 -13.06 5.58 6.69
N ASN A 15 -13.77 6.30 5.82
CA ASN A 15 -15.20 6.17 5.58
C ASN A 15 -15.56 6.74 4.20
N PHE A 16 -16.82 6.59 3.77
CA PHE A 16 -17.28 7.09 2.47
C PHE A 16 -17.24 8.62 2.32
N ALA A 17 -17.33 9.38 3.40
CA ALA A 17 -17.18 10.85 3.33
C ALA A 17 -15.73 11.22 3.02
N CYS A 18 -14.77 10.59 3.71
CA CYS A 18 -13.35 10.77 3.44
C CYS A 18 -12.97 10.29 2.03
N LEU A 19 -13.53 9.15 1.59
CA LEU A 19 -13.32 8.62 0.24
C LEU A 19 -13.74 9.63 -0.84
N ARG A 20 -14.95 10.17 -0.72
CA ARG A 20 -15.44 11.21 -1.66
C ARG A 20 -14.59 12.47 -1.62
N ALA A 21 -14.18 12.90 -0.42
CA ALA A 21 -13.29 14.07 -0.27
C ALA A 21 -11.93 13.85 -0.94
N ALA A 22 -11.34 12.66 -0.79
CA ALA A 22 -10.07 12.29 -1.45
C ALA A 22 -10.20 12.32 -2.98
N ILE A 23 -11.27 11.72 -3.53
CA ILE A 23 -11.57 11.73 -4.96
C ILE A 23 -11.74 13.17 -5.47
N GLN A 24 -12.55 13.99 -4.79
CA GLN A 24 -12.79 15.39 -5.16
C GLN A 24 -11.54 16.26 -5.02
N GLY A 25 -10.67 15.93 -4.06
CA GLY A 25 -9.37 16.56 -3.86
C GLY A 25 -8.33 16.23 -4.93
N GLY A 26 -8.63 15.31 -5.84
CA GLY A 26 -7.74 14.92 -6.95
C GLY A 26 -6.67 13.94 -6.52
N ALA A 27 -6.93 13.05 -5.57
CA ALA A 27 -6.07 11.93 -5.26
C ALA A 27 -6.00 10.97 -6.46
N ASP A 28 -4.79 10.46 -6.75
CA ASP A 28 -4.57 9.44 -7.79
C ASP A 28 -4.85 8.02 -7.24
N SER A 29 -4.73 7.88 -5.93
CA SER A 29 -5.03 6.64 -5.22
C SER A 29 -5.54 6.91 -3.80
N VAL A 30 -6.22 5.92 -3.23
CA VAL A 30 -6.66 5.95 -1.83
C VAL A 30 -6.22 4.69 -1.11
N TYR A 31 -5.85 4.84 0.17
CA TYR A 31 -5.61 3.69 1.03
C TYR A 31 -6.61 3.64 2.19
N PHE A 32 -7.05 2.45 2.51
CA PHE A 32 -8.09 2.22 3.49
C PHE A 32 -7.91 0.87 4.20
N GLY A 33 -8.46 0.77 5.41
CA GLY A 33 -8.55 -0.48 6.16
C GLY A 33 -9.98 -1.02 6.14
N ILE A 34 -10.13 -2.34 6.26
CA ILE A 34 -11.41 -3.01 6.51
C ILE A 34 -11.27 -3.93 7.72
N GLY A 35 -12.35 -4.05 8.49
CA GLY A 35 -12.37 -4.94 9.66
C GLY A 35 -11.21 -4.69 10.64
N ARG A 36 -10.64 -5.76 11.23
CA ARG A 36 -9.67 -5.68 12.32
C ARG A 36 -8.18 -5.80 11.93
N LEU A 37 -7.87 -6.23 10.71
CA LEU A 37 -6.50 -6.60 10.29
C LEU A 37 -5.66 -5.41 9.80
N ASN A 38 -5.84 -4.22 10.38
CA ASN A 38 -5.08 -3.03 10.05
C ASN A 38 -4.86 -2.13 11.26
N MET A 39 -3.83 -1.28 11.22
CA MET A 39 -3.47 -0.36 12.31
C MET A 39 -4.56 0.65 12.68
N ARG A 40 -5.58 0.82 11.86
CA ARG A 40 -6.73 1.71 12.10
C ARG A 40 -7.94 0.99 12.68
N SER A 41 -7.87 -0.31 12.96
CA SER A 41 -8.99 -1.13 13.44
C SER A 41 -9.65 -0.60 14.72
N HIS A 42 -8.90 0.11 15.55
CA HIS A 42 -9.41 0.74 16.77
C HIS A 42 -9.94 2.18 16.56
N SER A 43 -9.87 2.73 15.34
CA SER A 43 -10.47 4.04 15.07
C SER A 43 -11.98 3.88 14.82
N ALA A 44 -12.77 4.87 15.25
CA ALA A 44 -14.22 4.90 15.00
C ALA A 44 -14.62 4.96 13.51
N ASN A 45 -13.63 5.15 12.64
CA ASN A 45 -13.80 5.30 11.19
C ASN A 45 -13.02 4.20 10.47
N ASN A 46 -13.62 3.03 10.32
CA ASN A 46 -13.08 1.93 9.52
C ASN A 46 -14.21 1.33 8.68
N PHE A 47 -13.88 0.90 7.46
CA PHE A 47 -14.85 0.23 6.60
C PHE A 47 -15.13 -1.21 7.07
N ASN A 48 -16.32 -1.70 6.76
CA ASN A 48 -16.67 -3.10 6.94
C ASN A 48 -16.26 -3.92 5.71
N PRO A 49 -16.04 -5.23 5.84
CA PRO A 49 -15.73 -6.09 4.70
C PRO A 49 -16.75 -6.00 3.55
N GLY A 50 -18.04 -5.79 3.85
CA GLY A 50 -19.11 -5.64 2.88
C GLY A 50 -19.05 -4.32 2.07
N ASP A 51 -18.29 -3.33 2.53
CA ASP A 51 -18.14 -2.04 1.83
C ASP A 51 -17.16 -2.11 0.65
N LEU A 52 -16.34 -3.15 0.58
CA LEU A 52 -15.24 -3.29 -0.36
C LEU A 52 -15.64 -3.14 -1.84
N PRO A 53 -16.72 -3.79 -2.33
CA PRO A 53 -17.14 -3.62 -3.72
C PRO A 53 -17.55 -2.18 -4.06
N GLU A 54 -18.18 -1.49 -3.12
CA GLU A 54 -18.63 -0.10 -3.31
C GLU A 54 -17.46 0.89 -3.30
N ILE A 55 -16.46 0.68 -2.44
CA ILE A 55 -15.22 1.47 -2.44
C ILE A 55 -14.53 1.37 -3.80
N VAL A 56 -14.31 0.14 -4.27
CA VAL A 56 -13.65 -0.11 -5.57
C VAL A 56 -14.47 0.48 -6.71
N ARG A 57 -15.80 0.34 -6.68
CA ARG A 57 -16.68 0.92 -7.72
C ARG A 57 -16.56 2.44 -7.81
N GLN A 58 -16.62 3.15 -6.67
CA GLN A 58 -16.50 4.62 -6.64
C GLN A 58 -15.14 5.08 -7.14
N CYS A 59 -14.06 4.46 -6.66
CA CYS A 59 -12.71 4.80 -7.09
C CYS A 59 -12.50 4.55 -8.59
N ARG A 60 -12.92 3.39 -9.09
CA ARG A 60 -12.79 3.04 -10.52
C ARG A 60 -13.54 4.00 -11.43
N GLN A 61 -14.75 4.44 -11.03
CA GLN A 61 -15.51 5.43 -11.78
C GLN A 61 -14.81 6.79 -11.87
N ALA A 62 -13.98 7.12 -10.86
CA ALA A 62 -13.18 8.34 -10.80
C ALA A 62 -11.76 8.18 -11.37
N GLY A 63 -11.35 6.99 -11.81
CA GLY A 63 -10.00 6.72 -12.25
C GLY A 63 -8.97 6.71 -11.12
N VAL A 64 -9.41 6.47 -9.87
CA VAL A 64 -8.58 6.46 -8.65
C VAL A 64 -8.27 5.02 -8.26
N LYS A 65 -7.00 4.71 -7.97
CA LYS A 65 -6.57 3.38 -7.52
C LYS A 65 -6.95 3.13 -6.06
N THR A 66 -7.04 1.86 -5.71
CA THR A 66 -7.46 1.38 -4.38
C THR A 66 -6.38 0.52 -3.74
N TYR A 67 -5.95 0.88 -2.53
CA TYR A 67 -4.95 0.14 -1.77
C TYR A 67 -5.50 -0.26 -0.40
N LEU A 68 -5.63 -1.56 -0.20
CA LEU A 68 -6.10 -2.12 1.08
C LEU A 68 -4.92 -2.21 2.05
N THR A 69 -5.06 -1.65 3.26
CA THR A 69 -4.05 -1.83 4.31
C THR A 69 -4.31 -3.09 5.12
N LEU A 70 -3.31 -3.96 5.17
CA LEU A 70 -3.22 -5.13 6.04
C LEU A 70 -1.83 -5.13 6.66
N ASN A 71 -1.61 -4.20 7.58
CA ASN A 71 -0.28 -3.78 8.04
C ASN A 71 -0.07 -3.92 9.56
N ILE A 72 -0.62 -4.99 10.12
CA ILE A 72 -0.36 -5.43 11.51
C ILE A 72 0.45 -6.73 11.51
N SER A 73 1.00 -7.08 12.66
CA SER A 73 1.55 -8.42 12.90
C SER A 73 0.40 -9.43 12.96
N LEU A 74 0.52 -10.53 12.24
CA LEU A 74 -0.48 -11.58 12.18
C LEU A 74 -0.10 -12.73 13.12
N TYR A 75 -1.06 -13.18 13.89
CA TYR A 75 -0.95 -14.36 14.74
C TYR A 75 -1.58 -15.58 14.03
N PRO A 76 -1.31 -16.81 14.49
CA PRO A 76 -1.86 -18.01 13.85
C PRO A 76 -3.38 -17.98 13.66
N GLU A 77 -4.11 -17.40 14.62
CA GLU A 77 -5.57 -17.23 14.58
C GLU A 77 -6.06 -16.21 13.55
N ASP A 78 -5.18 -15.33 13.06
CA ASP A 78 -5.53 -14.31 12.06
C ASP A 78 -5.37 -14.81 10.62
N LEU A 79 -4.70 -15.94 10.41
CA LEU A 79 -4.28 -16.37 9.07
C LEU A 79 -5.46 -16.72 8.16
N GLU A 80 -6.53 -17.28 8.70
CA GLU A 80 -7.72 -17.60 7.89
C GLU A 80 -8.47 -16.34 7.49
N ASP A 81 -8.77 -15.45 8.44
CA ASP A 81 -9.38 -14.14 8.15
C ASP A 81 -8.55 -13.33 7.15
N THR A 82 -7.20 -13.44 7.25
CA THR A 82 -6.28 -12.80 6.31
C THR A 82 -6.49 -13.32 4.89
N ARG A 83 -6.55 -14.64 4.70
CA ARG A 83 -6.76 -15.26 3.39
C ARG A 83 -8.11 -14.90 2.79
N GLU A 84 -9.17 -14.93 3.59
CA GLU A 84 -10.52 -14.54 3.17
C GLU A 84 -10.55 -13.07 2.75
N THR A 85 -9.99 -12.17 3.58
CA THR A 85 -9.91 -10.73 3.30
C THR A 85 -9.15 -10.44 1.99
N LEU A 86 -7.98 -11.06 1.80
CA LEU A 86 -7.16 -10.85 0.60
C LEU A 86 -7.80 -11.45 -0.65
N SER A 87 -8.48 -12.61 -0.52
CA SER A 87 -9.24 -13.21 -1.61
C SER A 87 -10.43 -12.33 -2.02
N ALA A 88 -11.15 -11.75 -1.06
CA ALA A 88 -12.23 -10.82 -1.31
C ALA A 88 -11.72 -9.52 -1.96
N ALA A 89 -10.57 -9.00 -1.51
CA ALA A 89 -9.91 -7.84 -2.12
C ALA A 89 -9.57 -8.08 -3.59
N LYS A 90 -8.98 -9.24 -3.90
CA LYS A 90 -8.69 -9.66 -5.28
C LYS A 90 -9.95 -9.76 -6.12
N ALA A 91 -10.99 -10.40 -5.60
CA ALA A 91 -12.27 -10.57 -6.30
C ALA A 91 -12.98 -9.25 -6.55
N ALA A 92 -12.90 -8.29 -5.61
CA ALA A 92 -13.45 -6.94 -5.76
C ALA A 92 -12.66 -6.09 -6.77
N GLY A 93 -11.42 -6.46 -7.08
CA GLY A 93 -10.54 -5.73 -7.98
C GLY A 93 -9.81 -4.57 -7.32
N VAL A 94 -9.40 -4.75 -6.06
CA VAL A 94 -8.43 -3.87 -5.39
C VAL A 94 -7.12 -3.89 -6.14
N ASP A 95 -6.49 -2.74 -6.33
CA ASP A 95 -5.28 -2.62 -7.15
C ASP A 95 -4.05 -3.18 -6.42
N ALA A 96 -3.88 -2.89 -5.13
CA ALA A 96 -2.76 -3.42 -4.33
C ALA A 96 -3.10 -3.54 -2.84
N VAL A 97 -2.23 -4.25 -2.10
CA VAL A 97 -2.30 -4.39 -0.64
C VAL A 97 -1.04 -3.83 -0.01
N ILE A 98 -1.20 -2.93 0.96
CA ILE A 98 -0.10 -2.42 1.79
C ILE A 98 0.05 -3.36 2.99
N ALA A 99 1.10 -4.17 3.00
CA ALA A 99 1.30 -5.24 3.97
C ALA A 99 2.65 -5.15 4.69
N SER A 100 2.70 -5.64 5.92
CA SER A 100 3.92 -5.75 6.74
C SER A 100 4.26 -7.17 7.15
N ASP A 101 3.30 -8.08 7.16
CA ASP A 101 3.51 -9.47 7.56
C ASP A 101 3.79 -10.35 6.35
N MET A 102 4.81 -11.22 6.47
CA MET A 102 5.21 -12.11 5.38
C MET A 102 4.12 -13.10 4.98
N ALA A 103 3.25 -13.53 5.90
CA ALA A 103 2.14 -14.41 5.54
C ALA A 103 1.17 -13.73 4.58
N ALA A 104 0.84 -12.45 4.83
CA ALA A 104 0.01 -11.65 3.93
C ALA A 104 0.72 -11.38 2.59
N ILE A 105 1.98 -10.96 2.63
CA ILE A 105 2.80 -10.67 1.44
C ILE A 105 2.86 -11.89 0.52
N MET A 106 3.22 -13.05 1.06
CA MET A 106 3.33 -14.28 0.28
C MET A 106 1.97 -14.75 -0.25
N TYR A 107 0.90 -14.60 0.52
CA TYR A 107 -0.43 -14.96 0.04
C TYR A 107 -0.88 -14.04 -1.11
N CYS A 108 -0.69 -12.73 -1.01
CA CYS A 108 -0.98 -11.79 -2.10
C CYS A 108 -0.25 -12.19 -3.38
N ARG A 109 1.04 -12.52 -3.28
CA ARG A 109 1.84 -12.98 -4.44
C ARG A 109 1.26 -14.26 -5.06
N ASN A 110 0.87 -15.22 -4.24
CA ASN A 110 0.31 -16.49 -4.71
C ASN A 110 -1.00 -16.31 -5.48
N ILE A 111 -1.84 -15.34 -5.09
CA ILE A 111 -3.10 -15.05 -5.78
C ILE A 111 -2.96 -13.97 -6.87
N GLY A 112 -1.74 -13.45 -7.12
CA GLY A 112 -1.47 -12.44 -8.13
C GLY A 112 -2.07 -11.06 -7.77
N LEU A 113 -2.03 -10.67 -6.51
CA LEU A 113 -2.41 -9.34 -6.02
C LEU A 113 -1.15 -8.54 -5.73
N GLU A 114 -1.05 -7.31 -6.26
CA GLU A 114 0.11 -6.44 -6.07
C GLU A 114 0.31 -6.11 -4.60
N VAL A 115 1.58 -6.05 -4.17
CA VAL A 115 1.96 -5.74 -2.78
C VAL A 115 2.78 -4.48 -2.74
N HIS A 116 2.44 -3.60 -1.82
CA HIS A 116 3.27 -2.50 -1.35
C HIS A 116 3.82 -2.84 0.04
N ILE A 117 5.13 -2.76 0.22
CA ILE A 117 5.76 -2.96 1.53
C ILE A 117 5.40 -1.79 2.44
N SER A 118 4.74 -2.10 3.56
CA SER A 118 4.31 -1.08 4.52
C SER A 118 5.49 -0.41 5.22
N THR A 119 5.32 0.87 5.59
CA THR A 119 6.25 1.61 6.46
C THR A 119 6.49 0.92 7.81
N GLN A 120 5.60 0.03 8.25
CA GLN A 120 5.77 -0.77 9.47
C GLN A 120 7.00 -1.70 9.41
N LEU A 121 7.55 -1.96 8.24
CA LEU A 121 8.79 -2.71 8.06
C LEU A 121 10.03 -1.82 8.12
N SER A 122 9.87 -0.52 8.37
CA SER A 122 10.95 0.45 8.67
C SER A 122 12.10 0.42 7.68
N VAL A 123 11.79 0.36 6.37
CA VAL A 123 12.82 0.34 5.33
C VAL A 123 13.51 1.69 5.28
N SER A 124 14.78 1.73 5.69
CA SER A 124 15.56 2.96 5.89
C SER A 124 16.91 2.96 5.16
N ASN A 125 17.23 1.93 4.42
CA ASN A 125 18.48 1.80 3.69
C ASN A 125 18.33 0.90 2.45
N VAL A 126 19.32 0.94 1.57
CA VAL A 126 19.34 0.22 0.29
C VAL A 126 19.28 -1.30 0.47
N GLU A 127 19.95 -1.84 1.50
CA GLU A 127 19.98 -3.30 1.73
C GLU A 127 18.61 -3.83 2.13
N ALA A 128 17.90 -3.12 3.02
CA ALA A 128 16.53 -3.46 3.38
C ALA A 128 15.59 -3.31 2.16
N LEU A 129 15.75 -2.24 1.38
CA LEU A 129 14.99 -2.06 0.14
C LEU A 129 15.21 -3.23 -0.82
N ARG A 130 16.48 -3.60 -1.10
CA ARG A 130 16.84 -4.71 -2.00
C ARG A 130 16.24 -6.05 -1.52
N PHE A 131 16.20 -6.25 -0.22
CA PHE A 131 15.58 -7.44 0.33
C PHE A 131 14.08 -7.48 0.04
N TYR A 132 13.36 -6.40 0.32
CA TYR A 132 11.90 -6.35 0.15
C TYR A 132 11.47 -6.20 -1.32
N ALA A 133 12.28 -5.61 -2.18
CA ALA A 133 12.05 -5.56 -3.63
C ALA A 133 11.87 -6.95 -4.27
N ARG A 134 12.36 -8.00 -3.64
CA ARG A 134 12.11 -9.38 -4.07
C ARG A 134 10.64 -9.82 -3.95
N PHE A 135 9.86 -9.11 -3.17
CA PHE A 135 8.48 -9.49 -2.83
C PHE A 135 7.45 -8.46 -3.32
N ALA A 136 7.86 -7.24 -3.59
CA ALA A 136 6.94 -6.15 -3.91
C ALA A 136 7.54 -5.16 -4.93
N ASP A 137 6.68 -4.54 -5.71
CA ASP A 137 7.05 -3.52 -6.71
C ASP A 137 7.04 -2.10 -6.13
N VAL A 138 6.50 -1.91 -4.93
CA VAL A 138 6.47 -0.64 -4.20
C VAL A 138 6.96 -0.85 -2.77
N VAL A 139 7.81 0.06 -2.30
CA VAL A 139 8.30 0.06 -0.92
C VAL A 139 8.05 1.42 -0.29
N VAL A 140 7.28 1.41 0.82
CA VAL A 140 7.07 2.61 1.64
C VAL A 140 8.25 2.78 2.58
N LEU A 141 8.98 3.86 2.43
CA LEU A 141 10.14 4.13 3.27
C LEU A 141 9.76 4.51 4.72
N ALA A 142 10.71 4.31 5.62
CA ALA A 142 10.60 4.76 6.99
C ALA A 142 10.43 6.30 7.06
N ARG A 143 9.59 6.77 7.97
CA ARG A 143 9.26 8.19 8.12
C ARG A 143 10.38 9.05 8.71
N GLU A 144 11.36 8.42 9.33
CA GLU A 144 12.50 9.02 9.98
C GLU A 144 13.60 9.50 9.01
N LEU A 145 13.48 9.13 7.73
CA LEU A 145 14.45 9.51 6.70
C LEU A 145 14.34 10.99 6.32
N ASN A 146 15.47 11.64 6.21
CA ASN A 146 15.55 12.94 5.58
C ASN A 146 15.63 12.82 4.04
N LEU A 147 15.46 13.94 3.33
CA LEU A 147 15.42 13.95 1.86
C LEU A 147 16.73 13.48 1.20
N ASP A 148 17.89 13.71 1.83
CA ASP A 148 19.17 13.24 1.28
C ASP A 148 19.28 11.72 1.35
N GLN A 149 18.80 11.13 2.44
CA GLN A 149 18.73 9.67 2.59
C GLN A 149 17.74 9.06 1.58
N VAL A 150 16.58 9.67 1.39
CA VAL A 150 15.60 9.25 0.37
C VAL A 150 16.22 9.32 -1.03
N ALA A 151 16.88 10.46 -1.35
CA ALA A 151 17.55 10.64 -2.64
C ALA A 151 18.67 9.60 -2.86
N THR A 152 19.37 9.20 -1.81
CA THR A 152 20.39 8.14 -1.89
C THR A 152 19.76 6.79 -2.23
N ILE A 153 18.64 6.44 -1.61
CA ILE A 153 17.91 5.21 -1.90
C ILE A 153 17.37 5.23 -3.34
N CYS A 154 16.77 6.35 -3.79
CA CYS A 154 16.25 6.47 -5.15
C CYS A 154 17.36 6.33 -6.22
N ARG A 155 18.53 6.95 -6.00
CA ARG A 155 19.67 6.77 -6.90
C ARG A 155 20.13 5.32 -6.97
N ALA A 156 20.21 4.63 -5.83
CA ALA A 156 20.60 3.23 -5.81
C ALA A 156 19.61 2.33 -6.58
N VAL A 157 18.31 2.63 -6.53
CA VAL A 157 17.32 1.91 -7.34
C VAL A 157 17.64 2.00 -8.83
N GLU A 158 18.00 3.19 -9.31
CA GLU A 158 18.33 3.43 -10.72
C GLU A 158 19.70 2.85 -11.10
N GLU A 159 20.76 3.17 -10.34
CA GLU A 159 22.13 2.78 -10.63
C GLU A 159 22.35 1.26 -10.54
N GLU A 160 21.75 0.63 -9.55
CA GLU A 160 21.90 -0.82 -9.31
C GLU A 160 20.77 -1.66 -9.93
N GLN A 161 19.84 -1.00 -10.65
CA GLN A 161 18.71 -1.65 -11.32
C GLN A 161 17.90 -2.56 -10.38
N ILE A 162 17.56 -2.05 -9.19
CA ILE A 162 16.79 -2.81 -8.21
C ILE A 162 15.35 -2.95 -8.69
N LYS A 163 14.97 -4.17 -9.03
CA LYS A 163 13.67 -4.49 -9.64
C LYS A 163 12.77 -5.27 -8.70
N GLY A 164 11.48 -5.01 -8.83
CA GLY A 164 10.43 -5.77 -8.17
C GLY A 164 10.05 -7.04 -8.95
N PRO A 165 9.02 -7.76 -8.48
CA PRO A 165 8.53 -8.98 -9.10
C PRO A 165 7.99 -8.80 -10.53
N SER A 166 7.54 -7.62 -10.89
CA SER A 166 7.11 -7.27 -12.25
C SER A 166 8.25 -7.22 -13.27
N GLY A 167 9.50 -7.14 -12.79
CA GLY A 167 10.69 -6.89 -13.61
C GLY A 167 10.99 -5.41 -13.85
N GLU A 168 10.11 -4.53 -13.42
CA GLU A 168 10.32 -3.07 -13.45
C GLU A 168 11.11 -2.60 -12.22
N LEU A 169 11.69 -1.39 -12.28
CA LEU A 169 12.35 -0.79 -11.13
C LEU A 169 11.36 -0.63 -9.97
N VAL A 170 11.82 -0.96 -8.76
CA VAL A 170 11.00 -0.78 -7.57
C VAL A 170 10.66 0.69 -7.37
N ARG A 171 9.39 0.97 -7.11
CA ARG A 171 8.88 2.32 -6.86
C ARG A 171 8.99 2.67 -5.38
N ILE A 172 9.34 3.90 -5.12
CA ILE A 172 9.45 4.42 -3.76
C ILE A 172 8.18 5.18 -3.40
N GLU A 173 7.62 4.86 -2.25
CA GLU A 173 6.55 5.60 -1.63
C GLU A 173 7.04 6.24 -0.32
N MET A 174 6.63 7.48 -0.06
CA MET A 174 6.99 8.19 1.17
C MET A 174 5.83 9.05 1.69
N PHE A 175 5.78 9.25 2.99
CA PHE A 175 4.83 10.16 3.60
C PHE A 175 5.22 11.63 3.31
N ALA A 176 4.31 12.37 2.70
CA ALA A 176 4.47 13.81 2.46
C ALA A 176 3.84 14.65 3.58
N HIS A 177 2.83 14.10 4.29
CA HIS A 177 2.13 14.75 5.39
C HIS A 177 1.66 13.73 6.43
N GLY A 178 1.76 14.11 7.69
CA GLY A 178 1.39 13.27 8.82
C GLY A 178 2.61 12.74 9.57
N ALA A 179 2.44 12.49 10.86
CA ALA A 179 3.46 11.90 11.74
C ALA A 179 3.20 10.41 11.95
#